data_ad29a0661687ff168e1fb8440981b691
#
_entry.id   ad29a0661687ff168e1fb8440981b691
#
_cell.length_a   1.000
_cell.length_b   1.000
_cell.length_c   1.000
_cell.angle_alpha   90.00
_cell.angle_beta   90.00
_cell.angle_gamma   90.00
#
_symmetry.space_group_name_H-M   'P 1'
#
loop_
_entity.id
_entity.type
_entity.pdbx_description
1 polymer ?
#
loop_
_entity_poly.entity_id
_entity_poly.type
_entity_poly.pdbx_seq_one_letter_code
_entity_poly.pdbx_strand_id
1 'polypeptide(L)'
;MKNGIFNGLLIAGILSAGLSSCKPHVMCGDTSAKKPTVLSKRYRKALSERDSLCSLSKQKIEELAAANKNLEGLHKEYDNLKASSGNTVASLSDDLKNKQSELEKKEKDLKEKEAKLRDLQGIINRQDSIMSALTNTVKKALLGFNADELTVYMKDGKVYVSMSDKLLFKSGSPDVEAKGKEALKKLAEVLNKNSDVSIAIEGHTDNVPIRTAQFKDNWDLSTARATNVVRLLTDEYGMDAKKLTAAGKGEFSPVADNSTAEGKAKNRRTEIVLSPKLDELMKAISFK
;
A
#
# COMPACT_ATOMS: atom_id res chain seq x y z
N MET A 1 -2.24 37.82 -27.90
CA MET A 1 -2.40 38.19 -29.33
C MET A 1 -3.89 38.09 -29.60
N LYS A 2 -4.59 39.13 -29.45
CA LYS A 2 -5.18 40.15 -30.35
C LYS A 2 -5.74 39.54 -31.62
N ASN A 3 -7.05 39.80 -31.75
CA ASN A 3 -7.86 39.98 -32.93
C ASN A 3 -8.94 38.94 -33.06
N GLY A 4 -10.13 39.31 -33.40
CA GLY A 4 -10.73 40.54 -33.84
C GLY A 4 -12.24 40.33 -34.00
N ILE A 5 -12.92 41.24 -33.44
CA ILE A 5 -14.39 41.34 -33.49
C ILE A 5 -14.75 41.76 -34.93
N PHE A 6 -15.49 40.94 -35.66
CA PHE A 6 -16.16 41.38 -36.87
C PHE A 6 -17.64 41.68 -36.55
N ASN A 7 -17.89 42.92 -36.25
CA ASN A 7 -19.23 43.51 -36.23
C ASN A 7 -19.69 43.65 -37.68
N GLY A 8 -20.55 42.77 -38.14
CA GLY A 8 -21.30 42.96 -39.36
C GLY A 8 -22.55 43.78 -39.10
N LEU A 9 -22.40 45.10 -39.21
CA LEU A 9 -23.52 46.06 -39.18
C LEU A 9 -24.30 45.92 -40.50
N LEU A 10 -25.43 45.25 -40.45
CA LEU A 10 -26.38 45.24 -41.59
C LEU A 10 -27.13 46.54 -41.58
N ILE A 11 -26.67 47.49 -42.41
CA ILE A 11 -27.35 48.73 -42.71
C ILE A 11 -28.53 48.39 -43.64
N ALA A 12 -29.75 48.39 -43.06
CA ALA A 12 -30.97 48.38 -43.82
C ALA A 12 -31.17 49.80 -44.36
N GLY A 13 -30.62 50.03 -45.53
CA GLY A 13 -30.92 51.28 -46.31
C GLY A 13 -32.35 51.30 -46.79
N ILE A 14 -33.17 52.15 -46.16
CA ILE A 14 -34.47 52.45 -46.64
C ILE A 14 -34.28 53.37 -47.84
N LEU A 15 -34.45 52.85 -49.08
CA LEU A 15 -34.60 53.64 -50.29
C LEU A 15 -36.07 53.98 -50.41
N SER A 16 -36.45 55.14 -49.87
CA SER A 16 -37.73 55.77 -50.17
C SER A 16 -37.65 56.52 -51.51
N ALA A 17 -37.83 55.79 -52.61
CA ALA A 17 -38.13 56.41 -53.90
C ALA A 17 -39.64 56.52 -54.01
N GLY A 18 -40.10 57.75 -53.94
CA GLY A 18 -41.49 58.06 -54.18
C GLY A 18 -41.89 57.66 -55.61
N LEU A 19 -42.75 56.67 -55.69
CA LEU A 19 -43.58 56.45 -56.86
C LEU A 19 -45.00 56.72 -56.44
N SER A 20 -45.35 58.00 -56.59
CA SER A 20 -46.72 58.47 -56.62
C SER A 20 -47.46 57.79 -57.75
N SER A 21 -48.64 57.27 -57.43
CA SER A 21 -49.72 56.98 -58.40
C SER A 21 -49.65 55.72 -59.23
N CYS A 22 -49.86 54.60 -58.57
CA CYS A 22 -50.78 53.56 -59.04
C CYS A 22 -51.25 52.81 -57.79
N LYS A 23 -52.44 53.15 -57.30
CA LYS A 23 -53.11 52.33 -56.28
C LYS A 23 -53.31 50.97 -56.91
N PRO A 24 -52.72 49.88 -56.41
CA PRO A 24 -53.02 48.54 -56.90
C PRO A 24 -54.50 48.31 -56.58
N HIS A 25 -55.27 48.14 -57.62
CA HIS A 25 -56.73 48.22 -57.57
C HIS A 25 -57.33 47.03 -56.78
N VAL A 26 -56.60 46.01 -56.46
CA VAL A 26 -57.05 44.93 -55.57
C VAL A 26 -55.83 44.20 -55.04
N MET A 27 -55.54 44.25 -53.72
CA MET A 27 -54.54 43.43 -53.04
C MET A 27 -55.07 42.02 -52.83
N CYS A 28 -54.15 41.05 -52.67
CA CYS A 28 -54.46 39.68 -52.24
C CYS A 28 -55.27 39.69 -50.92
N GLY A 29 -56.51 39.16 -50.97
CA GLY A 29 -57.40 39.10 -49.81
C GLY A 29 -58.35 40.24 -49.64
N ASP A 30 -58.30 41.30 -50.48
CA ASP A 30 -59.25 42.37 -50.43
C ASP A 30 -60.60 42.00 -51.16
N THR A 31 -61.57 41.66 -50.30
CA THR A 31 -62.93 41.29 -50.76
C THR A 31 -63.82 42.48 -50.88
N SER A 32 -63.35 43.72 -50.62
CA SER A 32 -64.13 44.93 -50.58
C SER A 32 -64.35 45.56 -51.96
N ALA A 33 -63.61 45.14 -52.96
CA ALA A 33 -63.78 45.65 -54.31
C ALA A 33 -65.07 45.13 -54.93
N LYS A 34 -65.96 46.10 -55.25
CA LYS A 34 -67.23 45.79 -56.00
C LYS A 34 -66.91 44.99 -57.28
N LYS A 35 -67.37 43.74 -57.32
CA LYS A 35 -67.25 42.91 -58.54
C LYS A 35 -67.97 43.54 -59.68
N PRO A 36 -67.34 43.78 -60.84
CA PRO A 36 -68.00 44.26 -61.98
C PRO A 36 -69.03 43.25 -62.44
N THR A 37 -70.27 43.77 -62.84
CA THR A 37 -71.44 42.99 -63.17
C THR A 37 -71.30 42.13 -64.47
N VAL A 38 -70.35 42.46 -65.31
CA VAL A 38 -70.02 41.65 -66.49
C VAL A 38 -68.53 41.53 -66.66
N LEU A 39 -67.98 40.34 -66.38
CA LEU A 39 -66.56 39.99 -66.50
C LEU A 39 -66.23 39.34 -67.85
N SER A 40 -65.33 39.94 -68.66
CA SER A 40 -64.83 39.26 -69.86
C SER A 40 -64.11 37.93 -69.46
N LYS A 41 -64.10 37.01 -70.42
CA LYS A 41 -63.45 35.67 -70.19
C LYS A 41 -61.96 35.82 -69.80
N ARG A 42 -61.28 36.79 -70.34
CA ARG A 42 -59.87 37.09 -70.04
C ARG A 42 -59.68 37.61 -68.60
N TYR A 43 -60.57 38.46 -68.13
CA TYR A 43 -60.52 39.05 -66.79
C TYR A 43 -60.81 37.96 -65.72
N ARG A 44 -61.75 37.07 -65.97
CA ARG A 44 -62.04 35.93 -65.10
C ARG A 44 -60.82 35.01 -64.96
N LYS A 45 -60.09 34.70 -66.07
CA LYS A 45 -58.86 33.93 -66.04
C LYS A 45 -57.79 34.64 -65.27
N ALA A 46 -57.54 35.93 -65.46
CA ALA A 46 -56.54 36.68 -64.68
C ALA A 46 -56.84 36.71 -63.16
N LEU A 47 -58.16 36.84 -62.81
CA LEU A 47 -58.55 36.74 -61.39
C LEU A 47 -58.26 35.37 -60.78
N SER A 48 -58.59 34.30 -61.50
CA SER A 48 -58.29 32.96 -60.98
C SER A 48 -56.79 32.66 -60.86
N GLU A 49 -55.99 33.16 -61.82
CA GLU A 49 -54.53 33.09 -61.74
C GLU A 49 -53.93 33.85 -60.56
N ARG A 50 -54.49 35.09 -60.38
CA ARG A 50 -54.13 35.92 -59.21
C ARG A 50 -54.48 35.21 -57.89
N ASP A 51 -55.67 34.65 -57.76
CA ASP A 51 -56.12 33.98 -56.53
C ASP A 51 -55.33 32.73 -56.25
N SER A 52 -54.93 31.97 -57.29
CA SER A 52 -54.04 30.86 -57.19
C SER A 52 -52.64 31.27 -56.72
N LEU A 53 -52.09 32.37 -57.31
CA LEU A 53 -50.76 32.89 -56.88
C LEU A 53 -50.80 33.46 -55.47
N CYS A 54 -51.93 34.07 -55.05
CA CYS A 54 -52.13 34.54 -53.70
C CYS A 54 -52.18 33.43 -52.69
N SER A 55 -52.87 32.33 -53.02
CA SER A 55 -52.94 31.14 -52.21
C SER A 55 -51.54 30.50 -52.06
N LEU A 56 -50.80 30.37 -53.18
CA LEU A 56 -49.44 29.87 -53.18
C LEU A 56 -48.50 30.77 -52.38
N SER A 57 -48.62 32.08 -52.49
CA SER A 57 -47.79 33.05 -51.71
C SER A 57 -48.05 32.93 -50.22
N LYS A 58 -49.31 32.78 -49.79
CA LYS A 58 -49.64 32.55 -48.35
C LYS A 58 -49.05 31.26 -47.87
N GLN A 59 -49.18 30.17 -48.59
CA GLN A 59 -48.59 28.88 -48.24
C GLN A 59 -47.07 28.99 -48.09
N LYS A 60 -46.40 29.68 -49.01
CA LYS A 60 -44.94 29.88 -48.93
C LYS A 60 -44.49 30.72 -47.74
N ILE A 61 -45.32 31.74 -47.38
CA ILE A 61 -45.05 32.52 -46.17
C ILE A 61 -45.19 31.69 -44.90
N GLU A 62 -46.22 30.84 -44.84
CA GLU A 62 -46.39 29.90 -43.70
C GLU A 62 -45.27 28.87 -43.61
N GLU A 63 -44.85 28.27 -44.75
CA GLU A 63 -43.71 27.35 -44.82
C GLU A 63 -42.40 28.05 -44.36
N LEU A 64 -42.15 29.27 -44.79
CA LEU A 64 -41.04 30.13 -44.41
C LEU A 64 -41.04 30.43 -42.90
N ALA A 65 -42.22 30.79 -42.36
CA ALA A 65 -42.35 31.02 -40.92
C ALA A 65 -42.08 29.79 -40.08
N ALA A 66 -42.58 28.62 -40.54
CA ALA A 66 -42.30 27.35 -39.89
C ALA A 66 -40.81 26.95 -39.97
N ALA A 67 -40.20 27.15 -41.15
CA ALA A 67 -38.78 26.89 -41.34
C ALA A 67 -37.90 27.80 -40.46
N ASN A 68 -38.21 29.07 -40.37
CA ASN A 68 -37.50 30.01 -39.49
C ASN A 68 -37.62 29.62 -38.00
N LYS A 69 -38.83 29.25 -37.56
CA LYS A 69 -39.04 28.76 -36.19
C LYS A 69 -38.21 27.50 -35.87
N ASN A 70 -38.17 26.56 -36.82
CA ASN A 70 -37.33 25.35 -36.66
C ASN A 70 -35.83 25.70 -36.61
N LEU A 71 -35.41 26.66 -37.43
CA LEU A 71 -34.02 27.14 -37.47
C LEU A 71 -33.61 27.80 -36.15
N GLU A 72 -34.48 28.62 -35.56
CA GLU A 72 -34.27 29.19 -34.23
C GLU A 72 -34.22 28.14 -33.15
N GLY A 73 -35.08 27.10 -33.22
CA GLY A 73 -35.05 25.98 -32.31
C GLY A 73 -33.71 25.23 -32.37
N LEU A 74 -33.28 24.86 -33.58
CA LEU A 74 -32.03 24.15 -33.82
C LEU A 74 -30.81 24.99 -33.40
N HIS A 75 -30.86 26.28 -33.57
CA HIS A 75 -29.78 27.18 -33.14
C HIS A 75 -29.63 27.19 -31.62
N LYS A 76 -30.75 27.23 -30.89
CA LYS A 76 -30.74 27.09 -29.42
C LYS A 76 -30.20 25.75 -28.93
N GLU A 77 -30.60 24.67 -29.59
CA GLU A 77 -30.09 23.33 -29.27
C GLU A 77 -28.56 23.22 -29.52
N TYR A 78 -28.10 23.79 -30.64
CA TYR A 78 -26.67 23.82 -30.95
C TYR A 78 -25.87 24.63 -29.92
N ASP A 79 -26.36 25.79 -29.50
CA ASP A 79 -25.69 26.60 -28.49
C ASP A 79 -25.64 25.90 -27.12
N ASN A 80 -26.75 25.26 -26.75
CA ASN A 80 -26.80 24.47 -25.51
C ASN A 80 -25.83 23.28 -25.55
N LEU A 81 -25.79 22.55 -26.67
CA LEU A 81 -24.86 21.42 -26.84
C LEU A 81 -23.40 21.87 -26.81
N LYS A 82 -23.12 23.01 -27.48
CA LYS A 82 -21.79 23.63 -27.49
C LYS A 82 -21.33 24.02 -26.08
N ALA A 83 -22.21 24.64 -25.30
CA ALA A 83 -21.93 25.04 -23.93
C ALA A 83 -21.71 23.79 -23.02
N SER A 84 -22.61 22.80 -23.14
CA SER A 84 -22.50 21.54 -22.39
C SER A 84 -21.22 20.77 -22.73
N SER A 85 -20.90 20.65 -24.02
CA SER A 85 -19.65 20.01 -24.47
C SER A 85 -18.42 20.76 -23.98
N GLY A 86 -18.43 22.09 -24.01
CA GLY A 86 -17.32 22.90 -23.47
C GLY A 86 -17.10 22.67 -21.98
N ASN A 87 -18.17 22.66 -21.20
CA ASN A 87 -18.09 22.38 -19.75
C ASN A 87 -17.57 20.97 -19.45
N THR A 88 -18.05 19.99 -20.22
CA THR A 88 -17.60 18.61 -20.08
C THR A 88 -16.10 18.45 -20.38
N VAL A 89 -15.61 19.06 -21.45
CA VAL A 89 -14.20 19.06 -21.82
C VAL A 89 -13.35 19.74 -20.74
N ALA A 90 -13.80 20.88 -20.21
CA ALA A 90 -13.10 21.58 -19.13
C ALA A 90 -13.00 20.70 -17.86
N SER A 91 -14.13 20.12 -17.42
CA SER A 91 -14.16 19.20 -16.26
C SER A 91 -13.24 18.00 -16.46
N LEU A 92 -13.29 17.38 -17.65
CA LEU A 92 -12.44 16.21 -17.94
C LEU A 92 -10.95 16.57 -17.97
N SER A 93 -10.61 17.77 -18.46
CA SER A 93 -9.23 18.28 -18.44
C SER A 93 -8.72 18.49 -17.01
N ASP A 94 -9.55 19.03 -16.12
CA ASP A 94 -9.21 19.23 -14.72
C ASP A 94 -9.05 17.89 -13.98
N ASP A 95 -9.94 16.93 -14.26
CA ASP A 95 -9.86 15.57 -13.71
C ASP A 95 -8.59 14.86 -14.16
N LEU A 96 -8.21 14.96 -15.44
CA LEU A 96 -6.96 14.40 -15.96
C LEU A 96 -5.75 15.00 -15.25
N LYS A 97 -5.71 16.32 -15.08
CA LYS A 97 -4.62 17.00 -14.37
C LYS A 97 -4.52 16.59 -12.92
N ASN A 98 -5.65 16.44 -12.23
CA ASN A 98 -5.69 15.96 -10.86
C ASN A 98 -5.19 14.51 -10.75
N LYS A 99 -5.64 13.63 -11.65
CA LYS A 99 -5.19 12.24 -11.71
C LYS A 99 -3.71 12.11 -12.02
N GLN A 100 -3.20 12.93 -12.91
CA GLN A 100 -1.76 12.96 -13.22
C GLN A 100 -0.94 13.35 -12.00
N SER A 101 -1.34 14.40 -11.27
CA SER A 101 -0.69 14.82 -10.02
C SER A 101 -0.76 13.74 -8.93
N GLU A 102 -1.89 13.03 -8.82
CA GLU A 102 -2.04 11.90 -7.90
C GLU A 102 -1.10 10.73 -8.26
N LEU A 103 -0.99 10.41 -9.55
CA LEU A 103 -0.09 9.37 -10.04
C LEU A 103 1.37 9.72 -9.74
N GLU A 104 1.81 10.94 -10.02
CA GLU A 104 3.18 11.40 -9.73
C GLU A 104 3.53 11.26 -8.24
N LYS A 105 2.58 11.61 -7.35
CA LYS A 105 2.76 11.41 -5.89
C LYS A 105 2.90 9.93 -5.55
N LYS A 106 2.02 9.08 -6.08
CA LYS A 106 2.07 7.63 -5.82
C LYS A 106 3.35 6.99 -6.36
N GLU A 107 3.83 7.42 -7.53
CA GLU A 107 5.10 6.95 -8.08
C GLU A 107 6.28 7.32 -7.19
N LYS A 108 6.29 8.54 -6.66
CA LYS A 108 7.32 8.98 -5.71
C LYS A 108 7.29 8.15 -4.43
N ASP A 109 6.10 7.99 -3.84
CA ASP A 109 5.92 7.20 -2.63
C ASP A 109 6.34 5.74 -2.85
N LEU A 110 6.03 5.17 -4.01
CA LEU A 110 6.44 3.81 -4.37
C LEU A 110 7.95 3.68 -4.44
N LYS A 111 8.63 4.60 -5.11
CA LYS A 111 10.11 4.61 -5.19
C LYS A 111 10.76 4.71 -3.82
N GLU A 112 10.22 5.56 -2.94
CA GLU A 112 10.73 5.68 -1.57
C GLU A 112 10.54 4.38 -0.78
N LYS A 113 9.38 3.73 -0.89
CA LYS A 113 9.11 2.43 -0.26
C LYS A 113 10.00 1.32 -0.81
N GLU A 114 10.22 1.27 -2.12
CA GLU A 114 11.12 0.30 -2.74
C GLU A 114 12.58 0.49 -2.30
N ALA A 115 13.04 1.74 -2.16
CA ALA A 115 14.37 2.03 -1.63
C ALA A 115 14.49 1.53 -0.19
N LYS A 116 13.50 1.85 0.65
CA LYS A 116 13.46 1.40 2.04
C LYS A 116 13.43 -0.14 2.17
N LEU A 117 12.66 -0.81 1.32
CA LEU A 117 12.63 -2.29 1.29
C LEU A 117 14.00 -2.87 0.93
N ARG A 118 14.72 -2.29 -0.05
CA ARG A 118 16.09 -2.72 -0.41
C ARG A 118 17.06 -2.55 0.75
N ASP A 119 16.98 -1.44 1.47
CA ASP A 119 17.83 -1.18 2.64
C ASP A 119 17.56 -2.20 3.76
N LEU A 120 16.29 -2.44 4.07
CA LEU A 120 15.88 -3.43 5.07
C LEU A 120 16.35 -4.84 4.68
N GLN A 121 16.19 -5.23 3.42
CA GLN A 121 16.69 -6.51 2.92
C GLN A 121 18.21 -6.61 3.04
N GLY A 122 18.94 -5.53 2.77
CA GLY A 122 20.38 -5.47 2.95
C GLY A 122 20.80 -5.67 4.41
N ILE A 123 20.08 -5.07 5.38
CA ILE A 123 20.31 -5.26 6.80
C ILE A 123 20.07 -6.73 7.19
N ILE A 124 18.94 -7.31 6.78
CA ILE A 124 18.59 -8.71 7.07
C ILE A 124 19.66 -9.65 6.52
N ASN A 125 20.06 -9.51 5.27
CA ASN A 125 21.09 -10.37 4.64
C ASN A 125 22.44 -10.27 5.37
N ARG A 126 22.80 -9.09 5.84
CA ARG A 126 24.02 -8.87 6.64
C ARG A 126 23.92 -9.60 7.99
N GLN A 127 22.78 -9.49 8.67
CA GLN A 127 22.53 -10.18 9.95
C GLN A 127 22.61 -11.70 9.77
N ASP A 128 21.98 -12.24 8.74
CA ASP A 128 22.01 -13.67 8.43
C ASP A 128 23.45 -14.16 8.14
N SER A 129 24.23 -13.36 7.44
CA SER A 129 25.65 -13.66 7.18
C SER A 129 26.47 -13.69 8.47
N ILE A 130 26.30 -12.70 9.36
CA ILE A 130 26.97 -12.62 10.66
C ILE A 130 26.59 -13.84 11.52
N MET A 131 25.28 -14.17 11.61
CA MET A 131 24.82 -15.29 12.42
C MET A 131 25.29 -16.64 11.86
N SER A 132 25.40 -16.80 10.56
CA SER A 132 25.95 -17.98 9.91
C SER A 132 27.45 -18.14 10.20
N ALA A 133 28.23 -17.07 10.11
CA ALA A 133 29.63 -17.05 10.45
C ALA A 133 29.86 -17.38 11.94
N LEU A 134 29.06 -16.80 12.83
CA LEU A 134 29.07 -17.06 14.26
C LEU A 134 28.75 -18.54 14.55
N THR A 135 27.71 -19.09 13.90
CA THR A 135 27.33 -20.51 14.02
C THR A 135 28.52 -21.42 13.71
N ASN A 136 29.21 -21.15 12.60
CA ASN A 136 30.38 -21.95 12.21
C ASN A 136 31.56 -21.80 13.19
N THR A 137 31.77 -20.59 13.72
CA THR A 137 32.84 -20.35 14.70
C THR A 137 32.55 -21.04 16.01
N VAL A 138 31.30 -20.98 16.52
CA VAL A 138 30.86 -21.66 17.72
C VAL A 138 30.96 -23.18 17.54
N LYS A 139 30.51 -23.75 16.42
CA LYS A 139 30.66 -25.18 16.11
C LYS A 139 32.11 -25.62 16.15
N LYS A 140 33.03 -24.85 15.56
CA LYS A 140 34.46 -25.15 15.56
C LYS A 140 35.06 -25.11 16.97
N ALA A 141 34.69 -24.12 17.79
CA ALA A 141 35.21 -23.99 19.16
C ALA A 141 34.73 -25.12 20.08
N LEU A 142 33.54 -25.64 19.80
CA LEU A 142 32.91 -26.71 20.60
C LEU A 142 33.12 -28.11 20.00
N LEU A 143 34.02 -28.24 19.01
CA LEU A 143 34.48 -29.56 18.54
C LEU A 143 35.08 -30.35 19.70
N GLY A 144 34.72 -31.65 19.81
CA GLY A 144 35.19 -32.53 20.86
C GLY A 144 34.18 -32.87 21.97
N PHE A 145 33.02 -32.19 21.97
CA PHE A 145 31.86 -32.60 22.76
C PHE A 145 30.97 -33.56 21.96
N ASN A 146 30.37 -34.54 22.66
CA ASN A 146 29.47 -35.48 22.01
C ASN A 146 28.17 -34.77 21.55
N ALA A 147 27.60 -35.20 20.43
CA ALA A 147 26.37 -34.63 19.90
C ALA A 147 25.16 -34.79 20.85
N ASP A 148 25.15 -35.83 21.71
CA ASP A 148 24.12 -36.03 22.72
C ASP A 148 24.26 -35.08 23.92
N GLU A 149 25.46 -34.50 24.13
CA GLU A 149 25.75 -33.59 25.22
C GLU A 149 25.63 -32.13 24.80
N LEU A 150 26.04 -31.80 23.54
CA LEU A 150 26.09 -30.46 23.07
C LEU A 150 25.78 -30.41 21.55
N THR A 151 24.80 -29.58 21.16
CA THR A 151 24.46 -29.33 19.78
C THR A 151 24.42 -27.84 19.48
N VAL A 152 24.83 -27.45 18.26
CA VAL A 152 24.76 -26.07 17.77
C VAL A 152 23.95 -26.03 16.46
N TYR A 153 22.87 -25.30 16.46
CA TYR A 153 21.98 -25.14 15.29
C TYR A 153 21.49 -23.72 15.15
N MET A 154 21.05 -23.38 13.94
CA MET A 154 20.43 -22.08 13.64
C MET A 154 18.93 -22.29 13.39
N LYS A 155 18.13 -21.45 14.00
CA LYS A 155 16.67 -21.43 13.83
C LYS A 155 16.17 -20.01 13.97
N ASP A 156 15.28 -19.58 13.07
CA ASP A 156 14.62 -18.27 13.08
C ASP A 156 15.61 -17.08 13.23
N GLY A 157 16.75 -17.13 12.50
CA GLY A 157 17.78 -16.09 12.54
C GLY A 157 18.58 -16.03 13.85
N LYS A 158 18.44 -17.02 14.75
CA LYS A 158 19.16 -17.13 16.02
C LYS A 158 20.02 -18.39 16.05
N VAL A 159 21.12 -18.34 16.78
CA VAL A 159 21.97 -19.50 17.01
C VAL A 159 21.67 -20.08 18.39
N TYR A 160 21.40 -21.35 18.43
CA TYR A 160 21.12 -22.10 19.64
C TYR A 160 22.31 -23.01 19.94
N VAL A 161 22.87 -22.91 21.15
CA VAL A 161 23.83 -23.84 21.72
C VAL A 161 23.10 -24.59 22.82
N SER A 162 22.62 -25.80 22.49
CA SER A 162 21.89 -26.66 23.43
C SER A 162 22.85 -27.57 24.14
N MET A 163 22.86 -27.50 25.44
CA MET A 163 23.69 -28.32 26.33
C MET A 163 22.81 -29.18 27.22
N SER A 164 23.05 -30.49 27.23
CA SER A 164 22.29 -31.39 28.10
C SER A 164 22.55 -31.09 29.59
N ASP A 165 21.53 -31.37 30.39
CA ASP A 165 21.62 -31.27 31.85
C ASP A 165 22.78 -32.06 32.40
N LYS A 166 23.02 -33.29 31.88
CA LYS A 166 24.11 -34.18 32.26
C LYS A 166 25.50 -33.58 32.00
N LEU A 167 25.65 -32.74 30.98
CA LEU A 167 26.90 -32.04 30.71
C LEU A 167 27.15 -30.91 31.70
N LEU A 168 26.09 -30.18 32.06
CA LEU A 168 26.20 -28.95 32.84
C LEU A 168 26.09 -29.16 34.35
N PHE A 169 25.19 -30.04 34.83
CA PHE A 169 24.79 -30.07 36.24
C PHE A 169 24.73 -31.48 36.82
N LYS A 170 24.93 -31.58 38.13
CA LYS A 170 24.49 -32.74 38.89
C LYS A 170 22.97 -32.80 38.96
N SER A 171 22.44 -34.01 39.07
CA SER A 171 21.01 -34.22 39.23
C SER A 171 20.44 -33.39 40.39
N GLY A 172 19.45 -32.56 40.13
CA GLY A 172 18.80 -31.70 41.13
C GLY A 172 19.64 -30.53 41.63
N SER A 173 20.86 -30.32 41.15
CA SER A 173 21.74 -29.19 41.50
C SER A 173 21.71 -28.08 40.43
N PRO A 174 21.86 -26.82 40.79
CA PRO A 174 22.10 -25.73 39.90
C PRO A 174 23.60 -25.44 39.66
N ASP A 175 24.51 -26.20 40.30
CA ASP A 175 25.97 -25.98 40.23
C ASP A 175 26.54 -26.60 38.95
N VAL A 176 27.36 -25.81 38.24
CA VAL A 176 27.94 -26.23 36.97
C VAL A 176 29.14 -27.14 37.18
N GLU A 177 29.13 -28.32 36.57
CA GLU A 177 30.20 -29.32 36.60
C GLU A 177 31.43 -28.91 35.78
N ALA A 178 32.61 -29.53 36.06
CA ALA A 178 33.86 -29.18 35.39
C ALA A 178 33.80 -29.25 33.86
N LYS A 179 33.16 -30.29 33.30
CA LYS A 179 33.01 -30.48 31.86
C LYS A 179 32.09 -29.39 31.22
N GLY A 180 31.04 -29.01 31.96
CA GLY A 180 30.17 -27.88 31.57
C GLY A 180 30.90 -26.55 31.62
N LYS A 181 31.72 -26.31 32.63
CA LYS A 181 32.58 -25.12 32.74
C LYS A 181 33.54 -25.01 31.56
N GLU A 182 34.16 -26.13 31.13
CA GLU A 182 35.03 -26.13 29.94
C GLU A 182 34.26 -25.72 28.66
N ALA A 183 33.08 -26.28 28.44
CA ALA A 183 32.26 -25.94 27.29
C ALA A 183 31.87 -24.45 27.31
N LEU A 184 31.41 -23.93 28.47
CA LEU A 184 31.06 -22.54 28.66
C LEU A 184 32.24 -21.58 28.50
N LYS A 185 33.44 -21.96 28.95
CA LYS A 185 34.68 -21.21 28.74
C LYS A 185 35.00 -21.04 27.25
N LYS A 186 35.01 -22.14 26.49
CA LYS A 186 35.25 -22.10 25.04
C LYS A 186 34.23 -21.25 24.30
N LEU A 187 32.95 -21.33 24.71
CA LEU A 187 31.90 -20.52 24.17
C LEU A 187 32.09 -19.00 24.49
N ALA A 188 32.44 -18.69 25.75
CA ALA A 188 32.70 -17.31 26.18
C ALA A 188 33.88 -16.69 25.42
N GLU A 189 34.96 -17.43 25.15
CA GLU A 189 36.09 -16.96 24.33
C GLU A 189 35.68 -16.55 22.93
N VAL A 190 34.72 -17.26 22.31
CA VAL A 190 34.14 -16.89 21.00
C VAL A 190 33.24 -15.68 21.13
N LEU A 191 32.36 -15.66 22.12
CA LEU A 191 31.34 -14.62 22.27
C LEU A 191 31.93 -13.28 22.72
N ASN A 192 33.01 -13.26 23.49
CA ASN A 192 33.74 -12.04 23.87
C ASN A 192 34.37 -11.33 22.65
N LYS A 193 34.69 -12.06 21.57
CA LYS A 193 35.19 -11.51 20.32
C LYS A 193 34.09 -10.99 19.40
N ASN A 194 32.84 -11.33 19.70
CA ASN A 194 31.65 -10.94 18.89
C ASN A 194 30.72 -10.06 19.72
N SER A 195 30.82 -8.75 19.51
CA SER A 195 30.10 -7.76 20.34
C SER A 195 28.63 -7.56 19.95
N ASP A 196 28.22 -8.02 18.77
CA ASP A 196 26.98 -7.61 18.13
C ASP A 196 25.83 -8.63 18.31
N VAL A 197 25.89 -9.39 19.39
CA VAL A 197 24.86 -10.36 19.77
C VAL A 197 24.34 -10.11 21.17
N SER A 198 23.07 -10.39 21.39
CA SER A 198 22.44 -10.54 22.68
C SER A 198 22.37 -12.02 23.03
N ILE A 199 22.57 -12.38 24.29
CA ILE A 199 22.70 -13.75 24.73
C ILE A 199 21.65 -14.02 25.79
N ALA A 200 20.75 -14.98 25.53
CA ALA A 200 19.80 -15.45 26.52
C ALA A 200 20.16 -16.87 26.90
N ILE A 201 20.26 -17.15 28.22
CA ILE A 201 20.45 -18.45 28.79
C ILE A 201 19.10 -18.97 29.25
N GLU A 202 18.58 -20.01 28.60
CA GLU A 202 17.27 -20.59 28.86
C GLU A 202 17.42 -21.96 29.52
N GLY A 203 16.93 -22.10 30.75
CA GLY A 203 16.91 -23.40 31.47
C GLY A 203 15.59 -24.13 31.19
N HIS A 204 15.68 -25.41 30.89
CA HIS A 204 14.53 -26.27 30.62
C HIS A 204 14.59 -27.53 31.49
N THR A 205 13.44 -28.07 31.88
CA THR A 205 13.28 -29.32 32.58
C THR A 205 12.45 -30.32 31.78
N ASP A 206 12.41 -31.55 32.20
CA ASP A 206 11.35 -32.48 31.83
C ASP A 206 10.08 -32.21 32.68
N ASN A 207 9.04 -33.01 32.49
CA ASN A 207 7.78 -32.92 33.24
C ASN A 207 7.77 -33.61 34.58
N VAL A 208 8.92 -34.07 35.10
CA VAL A 208 9.01 -34.65 36.44
C VAL A 208 9.05 -33.50 37.46
N PRO A 209 8.04 -33.38 38.36
CA PRO A 209 8.02 -32.30 39.32
C PRO A 209 9.22 -32.41 40.30
N ILE A 210 9.91 -31.27 40.49
CA ILE A 210 10.90 -31.16 41.56
C ILE A 210 10.27 -30.46 42.76
N ARG A 211 10.54 -30.99 43.95
CA ARG A 211 10.22 -30.34 45.24
C ARG A 211 11.35 -30.60 46.21
N THR A 212 12.10 -29.59 46.54
CA THR A 212 13.18 -29.62 47.51
C THR A 212 13.07 -28.43 48.45
N ALA A 213 13.90 -28.35 49.47
CA ALA A 213 13.98 -27.17 50.33
C ALA A 213 14.40 -25.91 49.54
N GLN A 214 15.11 -26.07 48.42
CA GLN A 214 15.65 -24.99 47.61
C GLN A 214 14.74 -24.62 46.44
N PHE A 215 13.99 -25.57 45.86
CA PHE A 215 13.18 -25.38 44.67
C PHE A 215 11.76 -25.88 44.91
N LYS A 216 10.76 -24.99 44.68
CA LYS A 216 9.36 -25.31 44.83
C LYS A 216 8.85 -26.15 43.65
N ASP A 217 9.34 -25.82 42.43
CA ASP A 217 8.89 -26.40 41.18
C ASP A 217 9.98 -26.31 40.09
N ASN A 218 9.62 -26.74 38.89
CA ASN A 218 10.49 -26.72 37.70
C ASN A 218 10.83 -25.31 37.23
N TRP A 219 10.02 -24.29 37.55
CA TRP A 219 10.35 -22.90 37.28
C TRP A 219 11.56 -22.44 38.11
N ASP A 220 11.53 -22.70 39.40
CA ASP A 220 12.62 -22.33 40.31
C ASP A 220 13.94 -22.98 39.86
N LEU A 221 13.93 -24.29 39.61
CA LEU A 221 15.13 -25.03 39.19
C LEU A 221 15.70 -24.52 37.87
N SER A 222 14.84 -24.36 36.87
CA SER A 222 15.26 -23.90 35.52
C SER A 222 15.84 -22.49 35.55
N THR A 223 15.23 -21.60 36.33
CA THR A 223 15.69 -20.21 36.50
C THR A 223 17.01 -20.16 37.27
N ALA A 224 17.16 -20.92 38.34
CA ALA A 224 18.39 -20.99 39.13
C ALA A 224 19.58 -21.48 38.27
N ARG A 225 19.35 -22.51 37.47
CA ARG A 225 20.35 -23.04 36.53
C ARG A 225 20.79 -22.03 35.49
N ALA A 226 19.82 -21.35 34.85
CA ALA A 226 20.13 -20.28 33.91
C ALA A 226 20.90 -19.12 34.55
N THR A 227 20.54 -18.75 35.77
CA THR A 227 21.21 -17.69 36.53
C THR A 227 22.64 -18.09 36.91
N ASN A 228 22.87 -19.33 37.32
CA ASN A 228 24.23 -19.80 37.66
C ASN A 228 25.14 -19.85 36.44
N VAL A 229 24.62 -20.21 35.27
CA VAL A 229 25.39 -20.11 34.03
C VAL A 229 25.72 -18.66 33.71
N VAL A 230 24.77 -17.69 33.87
CA VAL A 230 25.06 -16.26 33.69
C VAL A 230 26.16 -15.78 34.63
N ARG A 231 26.08 -16.12 35.92
CA ARG A 231 27.11 -15.76 36.91
C ARG A 231 28.49 -16.32 36.53
N LEU A 232 28.52 -17.58 36.09
CA LEU A 232 29.77 -18.19 35.64
C LEU A 232 30.39 -17.45 34.45
N LEU A 233 29.54 -17.08 33.48
CA LEU A 233 29.96 -16.35 32.28
C LEU A 233 30.46 -14.94 32.62
N THR A 234 29.82 -14.25 33.59
CA THR A 234 30.23 -12.91 34.01
C THR A 234 31.46 -12.95 34.92
N ASP A 235 31.41 -13.74 36.00
CA ASP A 235 32.34 -13.63 37.08
C ASP A 235 33.66 -14.37 36.78
N GLU A 236 33.59 -15.54 36.11
CA GLU A 236 34.78 -16.32 35.78
C GLU A 236 35.32 -16.08 34.37
N TYR A 237 34.43 -15.78 33.36
CA TYR A 237 34.85 -15.63 31.95
C TYR A 237 34.73 -14.21 31.38
N GLY A 238 34.44 -13.23 32.26
CA GLY A 238 34.51 -11.80 31.93
C GLY A 238 33.56 -11.33 30.83
N MET A 239 32.42 -12.00 30.70
CA MET A 239 31.39 -11.54 29.74
C MET A 239 30.63 -10.32 30.28
N ASP A 240 30.28 -9.38 29.38
CA ASP A 240 29.52 -8.22 29.74
C ASP A 240 28.07 -8.58 30.15
N ALA A 241 27.74 -8.37 31.43
CA ALA A 241 26.44 -8.68 31.99
C ALA A 241 25.25 -7.98 31.25
N LYS A 242 25.52 -6.85 30.60
CA LYS A 242 24.48 -6.13 29.80
C LYS A 242 24.00 -6.91 28.58
N LYS A 243 24.80 -7.89 28.13
CA LYS A 243 24.47 -8.73 26.96
C LYS A 243 23.76 -10.03 27.36
N LEU A 244 23.69 -10.33 28.65
CA LEU A 244 23.25 -11.62 29.17
C LEU A 244 21.85 -11.50 29.81
N THR A 245 21.01 -12.47 29.53
CA THR A 245 19.69 -12.62 30.15
C THR A 245 19.54 -14.06 30.62
N ALA A 246 19.10 -14.28 31.87
CA ALA A 246 18.73 -15.59 32.40
C ALA A 246 17.20 -15.76 32.31
N ALA A 247 16.75 -16.92 31.83
CA ALA A 247 15.33 -17.26 31.75
C ALA A 247 15.08 -18.71 32.12
N GLY A 248 14.13 -18.97 33.00
CA GLY A 248 13.59 -20.30 33.24
C GLY A 248 12.42 -20.59 32.32
N LYS A 249 12.36 -21.76 31.71
CA LYS A 249 11.23 -22.21 30.85
C LYS A 249 10.46 -23.36 31.52
N GLY A 250 10.98 -23.92 32.62
CA GLY A 250 10.37 -25.09 33.24
C GLY A 250 10.22 -26.23 32.24
N GLU A 251 9.13 -26.96 32.35
CA GLU A 251 8.72 -28.08 31.50
C GLU A 251 7.90 -27.69 30.27
N PHE A 252 7.63 -26.42 30.10
CA PHE A 252 6.60 -25.91 29.13
C PHE A 252 7.13 -25.69 27.71
N SER A 253 8.42 -26.00 27.48
CA SER A 253 9.01 -25.89 26.13
C SER A 253 9.78 -27.20 25.78
N PRO A 254 9.06 -28.33 25.71
CA PRO A 254 9.69 -29.63 25.40
C PRO A 254 10.12 -29.67 23.92
N VAL A 255 11.28 -30.33 23.66
CA VAL A 255 11.79 -30.59 22.30
C VAL A 255 11.62 -32.08 21.92
N ALA A 256 11.23 -32.91 22.89
CA ALA A 256 10.94 -34.33 22.68
C ALA A 256 9.80 -34.77 23.60
N ASP A 257 9.29 -35.99 23.35
CA ASP A 257 8.17 -36.54 24.11
C ASP A 257 8.62 -36.87 25.57
N ASN A 258 7.92 -36.30 26.53
CA ASN A 258 8.13 -36.53 27.96
C ASN A 258 7.65 -37.93 28.44
N SER A 259 7.03 -38.75 27.62
CA SER A 259 6.63 -40.10 27.97
C SER A 259 7.81 -41.09 27.98
N THR A 260 8.91 -40.76 27.28
CA THR A 260 10.11 -41.62 27.16
C THR A 260 11.28 -41.10 28.00
N ALA A 261 12.15 -41.99 28.45
CA ALA A 261 13.34 -41.60 29.20
C ALA A 261 14.31 -40.76 28.34
N GLU A 262 14.46 -41.10 27.09
CA GLU A 262 15.27 -40.40 26.10
C GLU A 262 14.70 -38.98 25.81
N GLY A 263 13.38 -38.86 25.69
CA GLY A 263 12.73 -37.57 25.47
C GLY A 263 12.88 -36.66 26.68
N LYS A 264 12.67 -37.16 27.90
CA LYS A 264 12.95 -36.44 29.15
C LYS A 264 14.39 -35.94 29.20
N ALA A 265 15.37 -36.81 28.86
CA ALA A 265 16.78 -36.45 28.85
C ALA A 265 17.08 -35.28 27.86
N LYS A 266 16.43 -35.25 26.70
CA LYS A 266 16.53 -34.14 25.73
C LYS A 266 15.84 -32.87 26.23
N ASN A 267 14.76 -33.01 26.98
CA ASN A 267 14.01 -31.84 27.51
C ASN A 267 14.81 -31.20 28.68
N ARG A 268 15.53 -31.97 29.49
CA ARG A 268 16.47 -31.44 30.50
C ARG A 268 17.70 -30.88 29.83
N ARG A 269 17.68 -29.60 29.49
CA ARG A 269 18.73 -28.89 28.78
C ARG A 269 18.84 -27.44 29.20
N THR A 270 19.97 -26.85 28.90
CA THR A 270 20.13 -25.37 28.89
C THR A 270 20.46 -24.94 27.47
N GLU A 271 19.70 -23.98 26.96
CA GLU A 271 19.95 -23.36 25.67
C GLU A 271 20.59 -21.99 25.84
N ILE A 272 21.70 -21.77 25.16
CA ILE A 272 22.31 -20.45 25.04
C ILE A 272 21.90 -19.93 23.66
N VAL A 273 21.02 -18.96 23.68
CA VAL A 273 20.37 -18.38 22.49
C VAL A 273 21.11 -17.10 22.13
N LEU A 274 21.78 -17.11 21.00
CA LEU A 274 22.47 -15.94 20.45
C LEU A 274 21.56 -15.26 19.44
N SER A 275 21.18 -14.04 19.72
CA SER A 275 20.31 -13.22 18.87
C SER A 275 21.09 -12.03 18.31
N PRO A 276 20.93 -11.66 17.02
CA PRO A 276 21.52 -10.45 16.50
C PRO A 276 20.94 -9.23 17.20
N LYS A 277 21.74 -8.18 17.37
CA LYS A 277 21.21 -6.88 17.79
C LYS A 277 20.42 -6.29 16.65
N LEU A 278 19.15 -5.97 16.90
CA LEU A 278 18.22 -5.43 15.91
C LEU A 278 18.17 -3.89 15.91
N ASP A 279 19.13 -3.22 16.55
CA ASP A 279 19.13 -1.76 16.72
C ASP A 279 19.12 -1.02 15.36
N GLU A 280 19.88 -1.49 14.38
CA GLU A 280 19.89 -0.93 13.03
C GLU A 280 18.56 -1.15 12.31
N LEU A 281 18.00 -2.34 12.43
CA LEU A 281 16.70 -2.68 11.85
C LEU A 281 15.59 -1.83 12.47
N MET A 282 15.57 -1.72 13.80
CA MET A 282 14.60 -0.90 14.52
C MET A 282 14.72 0.59 14.16
N LYS A 283 15.93 1.12 14.03
CA LYS A 283 16.16 2.47 13.51
C LYS A 283 15.63 2.64 12.09
N ALA A 284 15.91 1.71 11.19
CA ALA A 284 15.44 1.78 9.80
C ALA A 284 13.91 1.71 9.68
N ILE A 285 13.21 1.03 10.60
CA ILE A 285 11.75 0.93 10.63
C ILE A 285 11.10 2.14 11.30
N SER A 286 11.72 2.68 12.37
CA SER A 286 11.14 3.74 13.23
C SER A 286 11.22 5.16 12.66
N PHE A 287 11.82 5.37 11.49
CA PHE A 287 11.73 6.67 10.81
C PHE A 287 10.30 6.86 10.29
N LYS A 288 9.56 7.72 11.01
CA LYS A 288 8.31 8.35 10.57
C LYS A 288 8.58 9.36 9.47
#